data_1f3483cfd54ceb399c2bfa04893e82f6
#
_entry.id   1f3483cfd54ceb399c2bfa04893e82f6
#
_cell.length_a   1.000
_cell.length_b   1.000
_cell.length_c   1.000
_cell.angle_alpha   90.00
_cell.angle_beta   90.00
_cell.angle_gamma   90.00
#
_symmetry.space_group_name_H-M   'P 1'
#
loop_
_entity.id
_entity.type
_entity.pdbx_description
1 polymer ?
#
loop_
_entity_poly.entity_id
_entity_poly.type
_entity_poly.pdbx_seq_one_letter_code
_entity_poly.pdbx_strand_id
1 'polypeptide(L)'
;MYKRQTLFPEAFPGILQHGLLGKALLKNHFKINTINIRDYSDLSANSVDDKPFSGGAGMILRPDIISKAIEANFNKDELNTFTKICFSAKGKNFSQNDLIQNKSNQNFILLNGRYEGIDQRVIDYYEFQEISVSDVILNGGEVASLLFMEAFMRLQPGVLGNEDTHSNESFQNELVEHDQFTRPNPWLAPDHTDIEVPAVLLSGNHADIDLWKHQNSKENTEKNRPDLFKNYLKKNKNE
;
A
#
# COMPACT_ATOMS: atom_id res chain seq x y z
N MET A 1 3.45 3.06 14.92
CA MET A 1 4.80 3.59 14.58
C MET A 1 5.36 2.80 13.42
N TYR A 2 5.99 3.47 12.44
CA TYR A 2 6.64 2.80 11.31
C TYR A 2 8.15 2.96 11.43
N LYS A 3 8.88 1.85 11.55
CA LYS A 3 10.34 1.82 11.43
C LYS A 3 10.71 1.15 10.11
N ARG A 4 11.59 1.77 9.31
CA ARG A 4 11.98 1.28 7.99
C ARG A 4 13.48 1.14 7.89
N GLN A 5 13.89 0.02 7.33
CA GLN A 5 15.28 -0.23 6.97
C GLN A 5 15.43 -0.08 5.47
N THR A 6 16.35 0.77 5.03
CA THR A 6 16.55 1.11 3.62
C THR A 6 17.97 1.57 3.37
N LEU A 7 18.38 1.56 2.11
CA LEU A 7 19.61 2.22 1.64
C LEU A 7 19.41 3.69 1.26
N PHE A 8 18.15 4.16 1.24
CA PHE A 8 17.78 5.51 0.81
C PHE A 8 16.82 6.16 1.83
N PRO A 9 17.33 6.54 3.02
CA PRO A 9 16.52 7.16 4.06
C PRO A 9 15.82 8.44 3.59
N GLU A 10 16.41 9.17 2.66
CA GLU A 10 15.89 10.39 2.07
C GLU A 10 14.63 10.18 1.20
N ALA A 11 14.33 8.95 0.78
CA ALA A 11 13.08 8.62 0.10
C ALA A 11 11.85 8.78 1.00
N PHE A 12 12.06 8.87 2.32
CA PHE A 12 10.99 8.98 3.30
C PHE A 12 11.02 10.33 4.03
N PRO A 13 9.85 10.91 4.36
CA PRO A 13 8.50 10.36 4.15
C PRO A 13 7.97 10.49 2.73
N GLY A 14 8.70 11.10 1.80
CA GLY A 14 8.32 11.23 0.40
C GLY A 14 6.95 11.91 0.24
N ILE A 15 6.08 11.31 -0.58
CA ILE A 15 4.73 11.83 -0.84
C ILE A 15 3.84 11.89 0.43
N LEU A 16 4.13 11.09 1.45
CA LEU A 16 3.33 11.03 2.69
C LEU A 16 3.39 12.33 3.51
N GLN A 17 4.32 13.25 3.21
CA GLN A 17 4.37 14.56 3.87
C GLN A 17 3.34 15.56 3.33
N HIS A 18 2.57 15.21 2.31
CA HIS A 18 1.61 16.09 1.67
C HIS A 18 0.15 15.70 1.96
N GLY A 19 -0.78 16.62 1.70
CA GLY A 19 -2.21 16.38 1.82
C GLY A 19 -2.67 16.00 3.24
N LEU A 20 -3.62 15.08 3.31
CA LEU A 20 -4.21 14.64 4.58
C LEU A 20 -3.20 13.85 5.44
N LEU A 21 -2.39 13.01 4.81
CA LEU A 21 -1.36 12.22 5.52
C LEU A 21 -0.28 13.11 6.11
N GLY A 22 0.14 14.16 5.39
CA GLY A 22 1.08 15.15 5.90
C GLY A 22 0.54 15.89 7.13
N LYS A 23 -0.74 16.25 7.12
CA LYS A 23 -1.41 16.83 8.29
C LYS A 23 -1.46 15.85 9.47
N ALA A 24 -1.72 14.57 9.20
CA ALA A 24 -1.74 13.52 10.22
C ALA A 24 -0.34 13.27 10.82
N LEU A 25 0.71 13.32 10.01
CA LEU A 25 2.11 13.27 10.47
C LEU A 25 2.45 14.46 11.39
N LEU A 26 2.09 15.68 10.99
CA LEU A 26 2.31 16.90 11.79
C LEU A 26 1.56 16.86 13.13
N LYS A 27 0.40 16.22 13.16
CA LYS A 27 -0.39 16.00 14.40
C LYS A 27 0.09 14.80 15.23
N ASN A 28 1.18 14.13 14.82
CA ASN A 28 1.73 12.94 15.47
C ASN A 28 0.78 11.72 15.54
N HIS A 29 -0.19 11.61 14.62
CA HIS A 29 -0.97 10.37 14.48
C HIS A 29 -0.07 9.21 14.05
N PHE A 30 1.04 9.51 13.36
CA PHE A 30 2.04 8.54 12.94
C PHE A 30 3.44 9.02 13.28
N LYS A 31 4.32 8.06 13.54
CA LYS A 31 5.76 8.28 13.62
C LYS A 31 6.46 7.43 12.58
N ILE A 32 7.33 8.06 11.82
CA ILE A 32 8.08 7.45 10.75
C ILE A 32 9.56 7.57 11.09
N ASN A 33 10.20 6.45 11.45
CA ASN A 33 11.65 6.39 11.72
C ASN A 33 12.32 5.63 10.58
N THR A 34 13.36 6.21 10.00
CA THR A 34 14.13 5.60 8.92
C THR A 34 15.49 5.17 9.45
N ILE A 35 15.89 3.96 9.13
CA ILE A 35 17.16 3.36 9.53
C ILE A 35 17.95 3.12 8.24
N ASN A 36 19.08 3.79 8.10
CA ASN A 36 20.00 3.55 6.99
C ASN A 36 20.83 2.28 7.28
N ILE A 37 20.67 1.25 6.47
CA ILE A 37 21.40 -0.02 6.64
C ILE A 37 22.91 0.18 6.52
N ARG A 38 23.38 1.16 5.71
CA ARG A 38 24.81 1.43 5.51
C ARG A 38 25.54 1.86 6.78
N ASP A 39 24.83 2.46 7.73
CA ASP A 39 25.41 2.94 8.99
C ASP A 39 25.86 1.79 9.91
N TYR A 40 25.47 0.54 9.58
CA TYR A 40 25.80 -0.68 10.32
C TYR A 40 26.81 -1.57 9.59
N SER A 41 27.37 -1.08 8.51
CA SER A 41 28.40 -1.81 7.76
C SER A 41 29.78 -1.52 8.31
N ASP A 42 30.53 -2.58 8.64
CA ASP A 42 31.97 -2.51 8.97
C ASP A 42 32.83 -2.73 7.73
N LEU A 43 32.28 -2.84 6.55
CA LEU A 43 32.99 -3.11 5.31
C LEU A 43 33.53 -1.81 4.70
N SER A 44 34.54 -1.95 3.83
CA SER A 44 35.09 -0.84 3.08
C SER A 44 33.99 -0.15 2.25
N ALA A 45 34.04 1.19 2.19
CA ALA A 45 33.06 2.02 1.49
C ALA A 45 31.58 1.82 1.95
N ASN A 46 31.37 1.35 3.19
CA ASN A 46 30.06 1.05 3.74
C ASN A 46 29.24 0.12 2.82
N SER A 47 29.91 -0.85 2.18
CA SER A 47 29.24 -1.85 1.35
C SER A 47 28.26 -2.65 2.19
N VAL A 48 27.11 -2.99 1.60
CA VAL A 48 26.01 -3.69 2.30
C VAL A 48 25.57 -4.96 1.57
N ASP A 49 26.22 -5.26 0.46
CA ASP A 49 25.84 -6.28 -0.50
C ASP A 49 27.02 -7.15 -0.90
N ASP A 50 26.75 -8.34 -1.44
CA ASP A 50 27.74 -9.27 -1.96
C ASP A 50 27.12 -10.13 -3.08
N LYS A 51 28.00 -10.86 -3.81
CA LYS A 51 27.60 -11.75 -4.88
C LYS A 51 26.75 -12.91 -4.37
N PRO A 52 25.69 -13.32 -5.10
CA PRO A 52 24.90 -14.48 -4.72
C PRO A 52 25.73 -15.78 -4.82
N PHE A 53 25.57 -16.70 -3.87
CA PHE A 53 26.20 -18.01 -3.89
C PHE A 53 25.82 -18.86 -5.12
N SER A 54 24.62 -18.63 -5.66
CA SER A 54 24.16 -19.29 -6.88
C SER A 54 24.88 -18.82 -8.16
N GLY A 55 25.72 -17.81 -8.06
CA GLY A 55 26.26 -17.11 -9.24
C GLY A 55 25.22 -16.24 -9.92
N GLY A 56 25.57 -15.71 -11.09
CA GLY A 56 24.70 -14.80 -11.86
C GLY A 56 25.08 -13.33 -11.70
N ALA A 57 24.32 -12.49 -12.40
CA ALA A 57 24.47 -11.04 -12.33
C ALA A 57 23.76 -10.48 -11.08
N GLY A 58 24.23 -9.33 -10.61
CA GLY A 58 23.63 -8.62 -9.49
C GLY A 58 24.25 -8.93 -8.14
N MET A 59 23.70 -8.31 -7.11
CA MET A 59 24.18 -8.37 -5.72
C MET A 59 22.99 -8.63 -4.79
N ILE A 60 23.24 -9.16 -3.60
CA ILE A 60 22.24 -9.44 -2.58
C ILE A 60 22.64 -8.70 -1.31
N LEU A 61 21.69 -8.09 -0.63
CA LEU A 61 21.93 -7.45 0.67
C LEU A 61 22.33 -8.49 1.71
N ARG A 62 23.43 -8.21 2.39
CA ARG A 62 24.08 -9.12 3.34
C ARG A 62 23.27 -9.30 4.62
N PRO A 63 23.14 -10.54 5.12
CA PRO A 63 22.36 -10.85 6.32
C PRO A 63 22.98 -10.28 7.60
N ASP A 64 24.29 -10.28 7.74
CA ASP A 64 24.99 -9.79 8.92
C ASP A 64 24.81 -8.28 9.14
N ILE A 65 24.81 -7.49 8.06
CA ILE A 65 24.63 -6.03 8.15
C ILE A 65 23.18 -5.68 8.47
N ILE A 66 22.22 -6.34 7.83
CA ILE A 66 20.79 -6.15 8.13
C ILE A 66 20.51 -6.56 9.58
N SER A 67 21.04 -7.69 10.02
CA SER A 67 20.91 -8.15 11.41
C SER A 67 21.45 -7.12 12.39
N LYS A 68 22.65 -6.58 12.18
CA LYS A 68 23.21 -5.50 13.01
C LYS A 68 22.29 -4.28 13.07
N ALA A 69 21.70 -3.87 11.92
CA ALA A 69 20.78 -2.75 11.88
C ALA A 69 19.49 -3.04 12.67
N ILE A 70 18.98 -4.28 12.63
CA ILE A 70 17.83 -4.69 13.43
C ILE A 70 18.17 -4.68 14.92
N GLU A 71 19.21 -5.41 15.32
CA GLU A 71 19.61 -5.57 16.73
C GLU A 71 19.98 -4.24 17.41
N ALA A 72 20.55 -3.29 16.67
CA ALA A 72 20.88 -1.97 17.20
C ALA A 72 19.67 -1.04 17.42
N ASN A 73 18.56 -1.31 16.76
CA ASN A 73 17.37 -0.43 16.79
C ASN A 73 16.14 -1.03 17.49
N PHE A 74 16.20 -2.32 17.83
CA PHE A 74 15.11 -3.04 18.46
C PHE A 74 15.66 -4.01 19.49
N ASN A 75 15.09 -4.02 20.67
CA ASN A 75 15.29 -5.15 21.57
C ASN A 75 14.35 -6.32 21.17
N LYS A 76 14.61 -7.50 21.73
CA LYS A 76 13.88 -8.73 21.39
C LYS A 76 12.38 -8.65 21.69
N ASP A 77 12.00 -8.00 22.78
CA ASP A 77 10.60 -7.86 23.17
C ASP A 77 9.86 -6.91 22.23
N GLU A 78 10.50 -5.79 21.84
CA GLU A 78 9.97 -4.89 20.84
C GLU A 78 9.74 -5.57 19.49
N LEU A 79 10.70 -6.38 19.01
CA LEU A 79 10.58 -7.10 17.74
C LEU A 79 9.32 -7.96 17.67
N ASN A 80 8.91 -8.54 18.79
CA ASN A 80 7.70 -9.37 18.88
C ASN A 80 6.40 -8.55 18.79
N THR A 81 6.44 -7.25 19.05
CA THR A 81 5.27 -6.36 18.98
C THR A 81 5.07 -5.72 17.60
N PHE A 82 6.04 -5.88 16.69
CA PHE A 82 5.99 -5.30 15.37
C PHE A 82 5.53 -6.32 14.32
N THR A 83 4.66 -5.86 13.41
CA THR A 83 4.41 -6.56 12.16
C THR A 83 5.60 -6.31 11.23
N LYS A 84 6.29 -7.37 10.84
CA LYS A 84 7.53 -7.31 10.04
C LYS A 84 7.20 -7.64 8.60
N ILE A 85 7.45 -6.70 7.69
CA ILE A 85 7.12 -6.81 6.27
C ILE A 85 8.37 -6.59 5.42
N CYS A 86 8.60 -7.49 4.48
CA CYS A 86 9.57 -7.35 3.40
C CYS A 86 8.83 -7.32 2.07
N PHE A 87 9.08 -6.29 1.25
CA PHE A 87 8.46 -6.22 -0.07
C PHE A 87 9.26 -7.01 -1.09
N SER A 88 8.59 -7.99 -1.70
CA SER A 88 9.18 -8.95 -2.62
C SER A 88 8.18 -9.36 -3.70
N ALA A 89 8.63 -9.51 -4.95
CA ALA A 89 7.79 -9.97 -6.05
C ALA A 89 7.25 -11.40 -5.85
N LYS A 90 7.93 -12.22 -5.04
CA LYS A 90 7.49 -13.59 -4.71
C LYS A 90 6.51 -13.64 -3.53
N GLY A 91 6.28 -12.49 -2.86
CA GLY A 91 5.33 -12.38 -1.76
C GLY A 91 3.87 -12.47 -2.22
N LYS A 92 2.96 -12.72 -1.27
CA LYS A 92 1.51 -12.65 -1.53
C LYS A 92 1.13 -11.21 -1.87
N ASN A 93 0.36 -11.00 -2.94
CA ASN A 93 -0.24 -9.70 -3.24
C ASN A 93 -1.16 -9.27 -2.09
N PHE A 94 -0.95 -8.08 -1.54
CA PHE A 94 -1.85 -7.54 -0.55
C PHE A 94 -3.03 -6.82 -1.21
N SER A 95 -4.16 -6.85 -0.53
CA SER A 95 -5.40 -6.25 -0.97
C SER A 95 -5.92 -5.22 0.04
N GLN A 96 -6.91 -4.43 -0.35
CA GLN A 96 -7.63 -3.55 0.57
C GLN A 96 -8.21 -4.31 1.77
N ASN A 97 -8.72 -5.53 1.55
CA ASN A 97 -9.24 -6.38 2.62
C ASN A 97 -8.14 -6.79 3.61
N ASP A 98 -6.94 -7.14 3.13
CA ASP A 98 -5.81 -7.45 4.03
C ASP A 98 -5.46 -6.24 4.90
N LEU A 99 -5.51 -5.01 4.35
CA LEU A 99 -5.28 -3.79 5.13
C LEU A 99 -6.36 -3.55 6.17
N ILE A 100 -7.64 -3.74 5.82
CA ILE A 100 -8.79 -3.56 6.73
C ILE A 100 -8.73 -4.56 7.87
N GLN A 101 -8.44 -5.83 7.59
CA GLN A 101 -8.31 -6.89 8.61
C GLN A 101 -7.16 -6.59 9.59
N ASN A 102 -6.11 -5.95 9.13
CA ASN A 102 -4.93 -5.62 9.92
C ASN A 102 -4.91 -4.16 10.43
N LYS A 103 -6.01 -3.40 10.31
CA LYS A 103 -6.06 -1.98 10.68
C LYS A 103 -5.76 -1.70 12.15
N SER A 104 -5.91 -2.68 13.04
CA SER A 104 -5.57 -2.58 14.45
C SER A 104 -4.06 -2.66 14.73
N ASN A 105 -3.26 -3.14 13.78
CA ASN A 105 -1.82 -3.17 13.93
C ASN A 105 -1.28 -1.74 13.95
N GLN A 106 -0.47 -1.43 14.95
CA GLN A 106 0.02 -0.06 15.13
C GLN A 106 1.51 0.10 14.83
N ASN A 107 2.25 -0.99 14.83
CA ASN A 107 3.70 -0.98 14.72
C ASN A 107 4.18 -1.86 13.56
N PHE A 108 4.98 -1.28 12.67
CA PHE A 108 5.51 -1.97 11.50
C PHE A 108 7.02 -1.77 11.38
N ILE A 109 7.70 -2.85 11.01
CA ILE A 109 9.05 -2.83 10.46
C ILE A 109 8.93 -3.15 8.98
N LEU A 110 9.33 -2.20 8.12
CA LEU A 110 9.32 -2.37 6.67
C LEU A 110 10.76 -2.50 6.19
N LEU A 111 11.12 -3.66 5.69
CA LEU A 111 12.44 -3.96 5.15
C LEU A 111 12.41 -3.79 3.63
N ASN A 112 13.23 -2.86 3.13
CA ASN A 112 13.28 -2.49 1.73
C ASN A 112 14.49 -3.11 1.06
N GLY A 113 14.25 -4.11 0.22
CA GLY A 113 15.28 -4.74 -0.61
C GLY A 113 15.74 -3.84 -1.75
N ARG A 114 16.96 -4.06 -2.19
CA ARG A 114 17.57 -3.47 -3.39
C ARG A 114 18.35 -4.54 -4.14
N TYR A 115 18.81 -4.23 -5.33
CA TYR A 115 19.54 -5.16 -6.19
C TYR A 115 18.69 -6.41 -6.51
N GLU A 116 19.26 -7.61 -6.33
CA GLU A 116 18.55 -8.89 -6.49
C GLU A 116 17.73 -9.30 -5.25
N GLY A 117 17.73 -8.46 -4.19
CA GLY A 117 16.97 -8.68 -2.97
C GLY A 117 17.80 -8.80 -1.71
N ILE A 118 17.24 -9.51 -0.76
CA ILE A 118 17.76 -9.69 0.59
C ILE A 118 18.09 -11.17 0.80
N ASP A 119 19.16 -11.47 1.53
CA ASP A 119 19.49 -12.83 1.90
C ASP A 119 18.31 -13.47 2.67
N GLN A 120 17.83 -14.61 2.18
CA GLN A 120 16.62 -15.27 2.69
C GLN A 120 16.72 -15.60 4.18
N ARG A 121 17.92 -15.88 4.69
CA ARG A 121 18.13 -16.19 6.11
C ARG A 121 17.68 -15.07 7.05
N VAL A 122 17.75 -13.81 6.62
CA VAL A 122 17.21 -12.67 7.39
C VAL A 122 15.70 -12.71 7.44
N ILE A 123 15.06 -12.96 6.30
CA ILE A 123 13.60 -13.03 6.19
C ILE A 123 13.08 -14.14 7.13
N ASP A 124 13.69 -15.31 7.06
CA ASP A 124 13.27 -16.49 7.82
C ASP A 124 13.56 -16.31 9.33
N TYR A 125 14.76 -15.84 9.69
CA TYR A 125 15.17 -15.71 11.10
C TYR A 125 14.36 -14.70 11.88
N TYR A 126 14.07 -13.53 11.26
CA TYR A 126 13.25 -12.48 11.88
C TYR A 126 11.77 -12.62 11.57
N GLU A 127 11.35 -13.66 10.84
CA GLU A 127 9.95 -13.92 10.48
C GLU A 127 9.29 -12.74 9.74
N PHE A 128 9.96 -12.18 8.75
CA PHE A 128 9.37 -11.17 7.88
C PHE A 128 8.33 -11.80 6.97
N GLN A 129 7.16 -11.18 6.91
CA GLN A 129 6.15 -11.52 5.91
C GLN A 129 6.56 -10.93 4.56
N GLU A 130 6.69 -11.77 3.54
CA GLU A 130 6.94 -11.28 2.18
C GLU A 130 5.62 -10.89 1.53
N ILE A 131 5.55 -9.63 1.08
CA ILE A 131 4.35 -9.06 0.45
C ILE A 131 4.72 -8.48 -0.91
N SER A 132 3.88 -8.74 -1.91
CA SER A 132 3.91 -8.05 -3.20
C SER A 132 2.84 -6.95 -3.24
N VAL A 133 3.17 -5.82 -3.84
CA VAL A 133 2.21 -4.73 -4.08
C VAL A 133 1.48 -4.87 -5.41
N SER A 134 2.05 -5.61 -6.35
CA SER A 134 1.49 -5.91 -7.68
C SER A 134 2.45 -6.80 -8.45
N ASP A 135 2.03 -7.31 -9.61
CA ASP A 135 2.85 -8.07 -10.57
C ASP A 135 3.73 -7.14 -11.41
N VAL A 136 4.47 -6.26 -10.77
CA VAL A 136 5.43 -5.33 -11.38
C VAL A 136 6.79 -5.42 -10.69
N ILE A 137 7.86 -5.18 -11.45
CA ILE A 137 9.22 -5.14 -10.92
C ILE A 137 9.60 -3.69 -10.61
N LEU A 138 9.99 -3.44 -9.37
CA LEU A 138 10.50 -2.16 -8.89
C LEU A 138 12.01 -2.24 -8.67
N ASN A 139 12.71 -1.10 -8.76
CA ASN A 139 14.14 -1.03 -8.46
C ASN A 139 14.48 -1.27 -6.97
N GLY A 140 13.47 -1.29 -6.10
CA GLY A 140 13.64 -1.49 -4.66
C GLY A 140 12.31 -1.41 -3.90
N GLY A 141 12.34 -1.73 -2.61
CA GLY A 141 11.17 -1.80 -1.75
C GLY A 141 10.59 -0.46 -1.30
N GLU A 142 11.30 0.67 -1.51
CA GLU A 142 10.89 1.97 -0.95
C GLU A 142 9.55 2.45 -1.50
N VAL A 143 9.31 2.32 -2.81
CA VAL A 143 8.04 2.69 -3.44
C VAL A 143 6.92 1.80 -2.95
N ALA A 144 7.16 0.49 -2.82
CA ALA A 144 6.20 -0.45 -2.26
C ALA A 144 5.86 -0.12 -0.80
N SER A 145 6.86 0.25 0.01
CA SER A 145 6.68 0.73 1.38
C SER A 145 5.81 1.99 1.43
N LEU A 146 6.06 2.97 0.56
CA LEU A 146 5.28 4.21 0.50
C LEU A 146 3.82 3.93 0.13
N LEU A 147 3.59 3.06 -0.87
CA LEU A 147 2.26 2.63 -1.27
C LEU A 147 1.51 1.92 -0.13
N PHE A 148 2.16 0.95 0.51
CA PHE A 148 1.58 0.26 1.67
C PHE A 148 1.22 1.23 2.79
N MET A 149 2.14 2.14 3.12
CA MET A 149 1.92 3.11 4.20
C MET A 149 0.80 4.07 3.87
N GLU A 150 0.71 4.59 2.64
CA GLU A 150 -0.38 5.46 2.22
C GLU A 150 -1.73 4.75 2.35
N ALA A 151 -1.84 3.56 1.80
CA ALA A 151 -3.06 2.77 1.85
C ALA A 151 -3.47 2.39 3.28
N PHE A 152 -2.49 2.07 4.16
CA PHE A 152 -2.76 1.73 5.55
C PHE A 152 -3.08 2.95 6.41
N MET A 153 -2.32 4.04 6.27
CA MET A 153 -2.47 5.24 7.09
C MET A 153 -3.83 5.90 6.89
N ARG A 154 -4.37 5.91 5.67
CA ARG A 154 -5.69 6.48 5.39
C ARG A 154 -6.84 5.73 6.09
N LEU A 155 -6.64 4.46 6.46
CA LEU A 155 -7.63 3.65 7.20
C LEU A 155 -7.65 3.95 8.72
N GLN A 156 -6.72 4.76 9.21
CA GLN A 156 -6.64 5.04 10.63
C GLN A 156 -7.63 6.14 11.03
N PRO A 157 -8.23 6.03 12.24
CA PRO A 157 -9.18 7.03 12.72
C PRO A 157 -8.57 8.45 12.74
N GLY A 158 -9.37 9.44 12.34
CA GLY A 158 -8.98 10.85 12.35
C GLY A 158 -8.03 11.29 11.24
N VAL A 159 -7.70 10.42 10.27
CA VAL A 159 -6.89 10.77 9.09
C VAL A 159 -7.77 11.30 7.97
N LEU A 160 -8.84 10.61 7.62
CA LEU A 160 -9.86 11.11 6.71
C LEU A 160 -10.92 11.89 7.48
N GLY A 161 -11.45 12.94 6.85
CA GLY A 161 -12.40 13.85 7.49
C GLY A 161 -13.80 13.27 7.71
N ASN A 162 -14.15 12.21 7.00
CA ASN A 162 -15.43 11.49 7.13
C ASN A 162 -15.15 9.98 7.17
N GLU A 163 -15.52 9.33 8.27
CA GLU A 163 -15.35 7.89 8.45
C GLU A 163 -16.27 7.08 7.51
N ASP A 164 -17.41 7.64 7.09
CA ASP A 164 -18.31 7.00 6.14
C ASP A 164 -17.72 6.87 4.74
N THR A 165 -16.64 7.60 4.44
CA THR A 165 -15.94 7.51 3.15
C THR A 165 -15.48 6.08 2.87
N HIS A 166 -15.10 5.34 3.92
CA HIS A 166 -14.62 3.97 3.77
C HIS A 166 -15.71 2.95 3.42
N SER A 167 -16.98 3.24 3.73
CA SER A 167 -18.06 2.26 3.59
C SER A 167 -18.48 1.97 2.14
N ASN A 168 -18.18 2.88 1.21
CA ASN A 168 -18.59 2.81 -0.20
C ASN A 168 -17.41 2.83 -1.18
N GLU A 169 -16.20 2.55 -0.73
CA GLU A 169 -15.00 2.55 -1.58
C GLU A 169 -14.90 1.27 -2.43
N SER A 170 -14.17 1.39 -3.53
CA SER A 170 -13.82 0.25 -4.39
C SER A 170 -13.23 -0.92 -3.58
N PHE A 171 -13.48 -2.12 -4.06
CA PHE A 171 -13.06 -3.41 -3.47
C PHE A 171 -13.87 -3.85 -2.24
N GLN A 172 -14.75 -3.03 -1.73
CA GLN A 172 -15.77 -3.49 -0.80
C GLN A 172 -16.84 -4.26 -1.58
N ASN A 173 -17.32 -5.35 -1.03
CA ASN A 173 -18.33 -6.19 -1.70
C ASN A 173 -17.94 -6.66 -3.12
N GLU A 174 -16.63 -6.77 -3.40
CA GLU A 174 -16.11 -7.26 -4.69
C GLU A 174 -16.49 -6.38 -5.90
N LEU A 175 -16.88 -5.13 -5.69
CA LEU A 175 -17.19 -4.19 -6.77
C LEU A 175 -16.19 -3.02 -6.77
N VAL A 176 -15.99 -2.40 -7.93
CA VAL A 176 -15.38 -1.08 -8.04
C VAL A 176 -16.46 0.00 -7.97
N GLU A 177 -16.07 1.22 -7.65
CA GLU A 177 -16.99 2.34 -7.56
C GLU A 177 -17.69 2.65 -8.91
N HIS A 178 -18.85 3.30 -8.82
CA HIS A 178 -19.53 3.89 -9.95
C HIS A 178 -18.78 5.10 -10.50
N ASP A 179 -19.13 5.52 -11.72
CA ASP A 179 -18.59 6.73 -12.32
C ASP A 179 -19.00 7.97 -11.53
N GLN A 180 -18.05 8.88 -11.32
CA GLN A 180 -18.24 10.10 -10.56
C GLN A 180 -18.42 11.31 -11.50
N PHE A 181 -19.37 12.16 -11.20
CA PHE A 181 -19.69 13.36 -11.97
C PHE A 181 -19.70 14.60 -11.09
N THR A 182 -19.27 15.74 -11.64
CA THR A 182 -19.27 17.04 -10.98
C THR A 182 -19.55 18.16 -11.97
N ARG A 183 -19.53 19.38 -11.50
CA ARG A 183 -19.74 20.59 -12.31
C ARG A 183 -18.54 20.89 -13.21
N PRO A 184 -18.78 21.58 -14.38
CA PRO A 184 -20.05 22.13 -14.86
C PRO A 184 -20.97 21.08 -15.49
N ASN A 185 -22.27 21.40 -15.63
CA ASN A 185 -23.24 20.60 -16.38
C ASN A 185 -24.16 21.55 -17.18
N PRO A 186 -24.24 21.47 -18.52
CA PRO A 186 -23.39 20.60 -19.35
C PRO A 186 -21.90 20.99 -19.31
N TRP A 187 -21.03 20.06 -19.62
CA TRP A 187 -19.63 20.34 -19.87
C TRP A 187 -19.41 20.51 -21.37
N LEU A 188 -19.02 21.71 -21.80
CA LEU A 188 -18.66 22.00 -23.18
C LEU A 188 -17.29 21.39 -23.47
N ALA A 189 -17.25 20.31 -24.23
CA ALA A 189 -16.01 19.66 -24.65
C ALA A 189 -15.19 20.50 -25.65
N PRO A 190 -13.90 20.24 -25.84
CA PRO A 190 -13.05 21.04 -26.76
C PRO A 190 -13.51 21.05 -28.23
N ASP A 191 -14.30 20.07 -28.65
CA ASP A 191 -14.91 19.99 -29.98
C ASP A 191 -16.29 20.70 -30.05
N HIS A 192 -16.63 21.48 -29.03
CA HIS A 192 -17.89 22.22 -28.88
C HIS A 192 -19.14 21.32 -28.70
N THR A 193 -18.96 20.05 -28.30
CA THR A 193 -20.05 19.17 -27.93
C THR A 193 -20.44 19.38 -26.46
N ASP A 194 -21.74 19.57 -26.18
CA ASP A 194 -22.26 19.60 -24.81
C ASP A 194 -22.40 18.17 -24.28
N ILE A 195 -21.73 17.90 -23.18
CA ILE A 195 -21.79 16.59 -22.50
C ILE A 195 -22.51 16.77 -21.16
N GLU A 196 -23.57 16.03 -20.97
CA GLU A 196 -24.42 16.12 -19.77
C GLU A 196 -24.13 14.98 -18.77
N VAL A 197 -24.38 15.27 -17.52
CA VAL A 197 -24.43 14.25 -16.45
C VAL A 197 -25.69 13.41 -16.61
N PRO A 198 -25.66 12.09 -16.31
CA PRO A 198 -26.87 11.26 -16.33
C PRO A 198 -28.03 11.89 -15.55
N ALA A 199 -29.18 12.06 -16.21
CA ALA A 199 -30.34 12.81 -15.67
C ALA A 199 -30.80 12.29 -14.30
N VAL A 200 -30.68 10.97 -14.05
CA VAL A 200 -31.03 10.35 -12.77
C VAL A 200 -30.24 10.95 -11.60
N LEU A 201 -28.97 11.32 -11.81
CA LEU A 201 -28.12 11.92 -10.76
C LEU A 201 -28.56 13.34 -10.40
N LEU A 202 -29.35 13.99 -11.25
CA LEU A 202 -29.90 15.34 -11.05
C LEU A 202 -31.34 15.31 -10.51
N SER A 203 -31.97 14.15 -10.44
CA SER A 203 -33.39 14.01 -10.09
C SER A 203 -33.75 14.35 -8.64
N GLY A 204 -32.78 14.26 -7.73
CA GLY A 204 -32.99 14.37 -6.28
C GLY A 204 -33.69 13.14 -5.67
N ASN A 205 -34.08 12.12 -6.47
CA ASN A 205 -34.60 10.86 -5.96
C ASN A 205 -33.45 9.93 -5.52
N HIS A 206 -33.20 9.87 -4.22
CA HIS A 206 -32.09 9.09 -3.67
C HIS A 206 -32.20 7.59 -4.00
N ALA A 207 -33.39 7.02 -4.05
CA ALA A 207 -33.61 5.61 -4.38
C ALA A 207 -33.17 5.28 -5.82
N ASP A 208 -33.54 6.11 -6.79
CA ASP A 208 -33.16 5.94 -8.18
C ASP A 208 -31.66 6.20 -8.38
N ILE A 209 -31.10 7.18 -7.66
CA ILE A 209 -29.67 7.48 -7.67
C ILE A 209 -28.86 6.29 -7.13
N ASP A 210 -29.28 5.69 -6.03
CA ASP A 210 -28.59 4.55 -5.43
C ASP A 210 -28.68 3.29 -6.30
N LEU A 211 -29.83 3.09 -6.94
CA LEU A 211 -30.00 2.01 -7.92
C LEU A 211 -29.07 2.19 -9.11
N TRP A 212 -28.98 3.41 -9.66
CA TRP A 212 -28.08 3.73 -10.76
C TRP A 212 -26.62 3.52 -10.38
N LYS A 213 -26.20 4.02 -9.21
CA LYS A 213 -24.83 3.83 -8.71
C LYS A 213 -24.45 2.36 -8.62
N HIS A 214 -25.36 1.55 -8.06
CA HIS A 214 -25.13 0.12 -7.92
C HIS A 214 -25.03 -0.59 -9.28
N GLN A 215 -25.91 -0.25 -10.22
CA GLN A 215 -25.91 -0.82 -11.56
C GLN A 215 -24.63 -0.43 -12.32
N ASN A 216 -24.24 0.86 -12.29
CA ASN A 216 -23.02 1.35 -12.95
C ASN A 216 -21.76 0.74 -12.34
N SER A 217 -21.72 0.56 -11.01
CA SER A 217 -20.63 -0.14 -10.31
C SER A 217 -20.49 -1.61 -10.80
N LYS A 218 -21.61 -2.33 -11.00
CA LYS A 218 -21.59 -3.69 -11.57
C LYS A 218 -21.06 -3.71 -12.99
N GLU A 219 -21.53 -2.82 -13.85
CA GLU A 219 -21.10 -2.71 -15.24
C GLU A 219 -19.61 -2.40 -15.34
N ASN A 220 -19.14 -1.44 -14.54
CA ASN A 220 -17.72 -1.09 -14.46
C ASN A 220 -16.86 -2.27 -13.98
N THR A 221 -17.36 -3.00 -12.98
CA THR A 221 -16.64 -4.17 -12.44
C THR A 221 -16.60 -5.30 -13.45
N GLU A 222 -17.71 -5.62 -14.10
CA GLU A 222 -17.78 -6.66 -15.13
C GLU A 222 -16.81 -6.37 -16.28
N LYS A 223 -16.80 -5.11 -16.74
CA LYS A 223 -15.97 -4.67 -17.87
C LYS A 223 -14.49 -4.63 -17.54
N ASN A 224 -14.12 -4.06 -16.40
CA ASN A 224 -12.74 -3.70 -16.10
C ASN A 224 -12.04 -4.68 -15.13
N ARG A 225 -12.82 -5.36 -14.30
CA ARG A 225 -12.34 -6.29 -13.26
C ARG A 225 -13.17 -7.58 -13.22
N PRO A 226 -13.17 -8.38 -14.30
CA PRO A 226 -13.95 -9.63 -14.40
C PRO A 226 -13.59 -10.64 -13.29
N ASP A 227 -12.38 -10.56 -12.74
CA ASP A 227 -11.94 -11.33 -11.59
C ASP A 227 -12.79 -11.01 -10.33
N LEU A 228 -12.97 -9.74 -10.00
CA LEU A 228 -13.81 -9.28 -8.89
C LEU A 228 -15.29 -9.58 -9.16
N PHE A 229 -15.76 -9.32 -10.37
CA PHE A 229 -17.16 -9.59 -10.73
C PHE A 229 -17.53 -11.07 -10.56
N LYS A 230 -16.63 -11.97 -10.90
CA LYS A 230 -16.81 -13.42 -10.66
C LYS A 230 -16.96 -13.73 -9.16
N ASN A 231 -16.19 -13.06 -8.32
CA ASN A 231 -16.30 -13.22 -6.86
C ASN A 231 -17.61 -12.64 -6.32
N TYR A 232 -18.00 -11.46 -6.81
CA TYR A 232 -19.28 -10.86 -6.50
C TYR A 232 -20.47 -11.78 -6.80
N LEU A 233 -20.49 -12.40 -7.99
CA LEU A 233 -21.54 -13.35 -8.38
C LEU A 233 -21.56 -14.62 -7.52
N LYS A 234 -20.40 -15.11 -7.06
CA LYS A 234 -20.34 -16.27 -6.17
C LYS A 234 -20.91 -15.95 -4.79
N LYS A 235 -20.59 -14.76 -4.25
CA LYS A 235 -21.05 -14.32 -2.93
C LYS A 235 -22.58 -14.17 -2.90
N ASN A 236 -23.16 -13.55 -3.94
CA ASN A 236 -24.59 -13.33 -4.03
C ASN A 236 -25.43 -14.55 -4.50
N LYS A 237 -24.79 -15.66 -4.89
CA LYS A 237 -25.51 -16.93 -5.16
C LYS A 237 -25.68 -17.80 -3.90
N ASN A 238 -24.98 -17.47 -2.83
CA ASN A 238 -25.00 -18.21 -1.56
C ASN A 238 -25.87 -17.50 -0.49
N GLU A 239 -26.45 -16.36 -0.84
CA GLU A 239 -27.53 -15.67 -0.11
C GLU A 239 -28.89 -15.96 -0.75
#